data_f35efb4c659d9af026d905cd62a77f7c
#
_entry.id   f35efb4c659d9af026d905cd62a77f7c
#
_cell.length_a   1.000
_cell.length_b   1.000
_cell.length_c   1.000
_cell.angle_alpha   90.00
_cell.angle_beta   90.00
_cell.angle_gamma   90.00
#
_symmetry.space_group_name_H-M   'P 1'
#
loop_
_entity.id
_entity.type
_entity.pdbx_description
1 polymer ?
#
loop_
_entity_poly.entity_id
_entity_poly.type
_entity_poly.pdbx_seq_one_letter_code
_entity_poly.pdbx_strand_id
1 'polypeptide(L)'
;ATGDVMTFAEAFALGYVDMKEIQTHPTVMPSNNYMITEAVRGNGAILVNREGARFVNELETRAVVSDAQLAQTGASSFLVFDHSVRESLSAIEEYYNKGFLVEGATMEELAEKLEMDVETLVKTFETYNASVEAGVDEEFGRADLPRALVEGPFYAVEVAPAVHHTMGGVIITAKGEVVNEAGQVIPGLFAAGEVTGGIHGNNRLGGNAMADITIFGRIAAKSAAEFLK
;
A
#
# COMPACT_ATOMS: atom_id res chain seq x y z
N ALA A 1 -9.67 10.86 -2.58
CA ALA A 1 -9.67 12.26 -3.04
C ALA A 1 -10.43 12.39 -4.37
N THR A 2 -11.28 13.39 -4.48
CA THR A 2 -12.14 13.63 -5.66
C THR A 2 -11.69 14.86 -6.47
N GLY A 3 -10.66 15.58 -5.99
CA GLY A 3 -10.13 16.75 -6.66
C GLY A 3 -10.99 18.01 -6.51
N ASP A 4 -11.87 18.06 -5.53
CA ASP A 4 -12.84 19.18 -5.36
C ASP A 4 -12.15 20.53 -5.23
N VAL A 5 -10.93 20.58 -4.68
CA VAL A 5 -10.13 21.81 -4.60
C VAL A 5 -9.83 22.42 -5.96
N MET A 6 -9.81 21.62 -7.02
CA MET A 6 -9.56 22.09 -8.39
C MET A 6 -10.69 22.96 -8.92
N THR A 7 -11.90 22.86 -8.36
CA THR A 7 -13.06 23.63 -8.81
C THR A 7 -12.91 25.14 -8.57
N PHE A 8 -12.09 25.53 -7.62
CA PHE A 8 -11.80 26.95 -7.33
C PHE A 8 -10.32 27.33 -7.53
N ALA A 9 -9.56 26.42 -8.15
CA ALA A 9 -8.14 26.64 -8.43
C ALA A 9 -7.87 27.92 -9.21
N GLU A 10 -8.59 28.13 -10.33
CA GLU A 10 -8.43 29.31 -11.17
C GLU A 10 -8.87 30.60 -10.45
N ALA A 11 -9.98 30.54 -9.68
CA ALA A 11 -10.53 31.73 -9.02
C ALA A 11 -9.54 32.31 -7.98
N PHE A 12 -8.70 31.48 -7.38
CA PHE A 12 -7.75 31.89 -6.36
C PHE A 12 -6.28 31.77 -6.80
N ALA A 13 -6.01 31.35 -8.04
CA ALA A 13 -4.66 31.09 -8.56
C ALA A 13 -3.84 30.22 -7.57
N LEU A 14 -4.38 29.09 -7.15
CA LEU A 14 -3.78 28.24 -6.12
C LEU A 14 -2.42 27.73 -6.54
N GLY A 15 -1.45 27.78 -5.63
CA GLY A 15 -0.15 27.13 -5.79
C GLY A 15 -0.24 25.63 -5.52
N TYR A 16 0.40 24.83 -6.38
CA TYR A 16 0.44 23.37 -6.26
C TYR A 16 1.86 22.86 -6.22
N VAL A 17 2.06 21.72 -5.55
CA VAL A 17 3.33 21.02 -5.49
C VAL A 17 3.10 19.52 -5.59
N ASP A 18 4.09 18.79 -6.11
CA ASP A 18 4.11 17.32 -6.21
C ASP A 18 2.93 16.68 -6.95
N MET A 19 2.26 17.41 -7.86
CA MET A 19 1.04 16.96 -8.57
C MET A 19 1.23 15.71 -9.45
N LYS A 20 2.47 15.31 -9.72
CA LYS A 20 2.79 14.08 -10.46
C LYS A 20 2.97 12.88 -9.54
N GLU A 21 3.12 13.13 -8.25
CA GLU A 21 3.39 12.09 -7.27
C GLU A 21 2.08 11.47 -6.80
N ILE A 22 1.91 10.18 -7.09
CA ILE A 22 0.75 9.39 -6.66
C ILE A 22 1.29 8.14 -5.98
N GLN A 23 0.88 7.91 -4.73
CA GLN A 23 1.22 6.67 -4.05
C GLN A 23 0.23 5.57 -4.43
N THR A 24 0.75 4.43 -4.90
CA THR A 24 -0.01 3.20 -5.09
C THR A 24 0.06 2.32 -3.85
N HIS A 25 -0.91 1.43 -3.69
CA HIS A 25 -0.87 0.32 -2.74
C HIS A 25 -0.88 -1.01 -3.52
N PRO A 26 0.13 -1.88 -3.36
CA PRO A 26 0.28 -3.07 -4.22
C PRO A 26 -0.71 -4.19 -3.90
N THR A 27 -1.33 -4.19 -2.71
CA THR A 27 -2.19 -5.29 -2.28
C THR A 27 -3.65 -4.86 -2.17
N VAL A 28 -4.26 -4.49 -3.31
CA VAL A 28 -5.69 -4.21 -3.42
C VAL A 28 -6.34 -5.28 -4.29
N MET A 29 -7.46 -5.84 -3.86
CA MET A 29 -8.21 -6.83 -4.65
C MET A 29 -8.80 -6.19 -5.90
N PRO A 30 -8.47 -6.65 -7.12
CA PRO A 30 -8.98 -6.04 -8.36
C PRO A 30 -10.49 -6.25 -8.53
N SER A 31 -11.06 -7.27 -7.91
CA SER A 31 -12.48 -7.62 -8.03
C SER A 31 -13.44 -6.64 -7.33
N ASN A 32 -13.00 -5.99 -6.24
CA ASN A 32 -13.89 -5.18 -5.41
C ASN A 32 -13.21 -3.94 -4.78
N ASN A 33 -11.96 -3.66 -5.16
CA ASN A 33 -11.13 -2.57 -4.62
C ASN A 33 -10.91 -2.63 -3.10
N TYR A 34 -10.97 -3.82 -2.51
CA TYR A 34 -10.72 -3.99 -1.08
C TYR A 34 -9.20 -4.03 -0.81
N MET A 35 -8.73 -3.19 0.11
CA MET A 35 -7.32 -3.13 0.45
C MET A 35 -6.95 -4.23 1.46
N ILE A 36 -6.02 -5.08 1.09
CA ILE A 36 -5.35 -6.02 2.00
C ILE A 36 -4.21 -5.29 2.69
N THR A 37 -4.23 -5.27 4.02
CA THR A 37 -3.24 -4.50 4.79
C THR A 37 -1.81 -4.94 4.53
N GLU A 38 -0.91 -3.97 4.52
CA GLU A 38 0.55 -4.18 4.38
C GLU A 38 1.12 -5.13 5.46
N ALA A 39 0.48 -5.18 6.63
CA ALA A 39 0.90 -6.04 7.72
C ALA A 39 0.91 -7.54 7.36
N VAL A 40 0.10 -7.98 6.39
CA VAL A 40 0.12 -9.39 5.94
C VAL A 40 1.48 -9.75 5.34
N ARG A 41 2.07 -8.87 4.51
CA ARG A 41 3.43 -9.02 3.98
C ARG A 41 4.47 -8.95 5.09
N GLY A 42 4.33 -7.99 6.00
CA GLY A 42 5.20 -7.85 7.17
C GLY A 42 5.21 -9.09 8.07
N ASN A 43 4.09 -9.81 8.16
CA ASN A 43 3.97 -11.02 8.97
C ASN A 43 4.44 -12.31 8.27
N GLY A 44 4.97 -12.22 7.04
CA GLY A 44 5.61 -13.35 6.36
C GLY A 44 4.95 -13.77 5.04
N ALA A 45 3.82 -13.20 4.65
CA ALA A 45 3.25 -13.50 3.33
C ALA A 45 4.20 -13.07 2.20
N ILE A 46 4.16 -13.80 1.09
CA ILE A 46 4.93 -13.53 -0.13
C ILE A 46 4.03 -13.20 -1.31
N LEU A 47 4.57 -12.52 -2.31
CA LEU A 47 3.90 -12.23 -3.57
C LEU A 47 4.39 -13.19 -4.65
N VAL A 48 3.46 -13.89 -5.31
CA VAL A 48 3.74 -14.74 -6.45
C VAL A 48 2.95 -14.28 -7.67
N ASN A 49 3.55 -14.41 -8.84
CA ASN A 49 2.89 -14.13 -10.11
C ASN A 49 1.93 -15.26 -10.50
N ARG A 50 1.29 -15.17 -11.68
CA ARG A 50 0.35 -16.20 -12.17
C ARG A 50 1.02 -17.54 -12.47
N GLU A 51 2.32 -17.55 -12.67
CA GLU A 51 3.13 -18.74 -12.86
C GLU A 51 3.53 -19.42 -11.54
N GLY A 52 3.27 -18.78 -10.38
CA GLY A 52 3.61 -19.29 -9.05
C GLY A 52 5.00 -18.88 -8.54
N ALA A 53 5.72 -18.01 -9.26
CA ALA A 53 7.05 -17.55 -8.89
C ALA A 53 7.02 -16.22 -8.12
N ARG A 54 7.90 -16.05 -7.11
CA ARG A 54 8.21 -14.74 -6.52
C ARG A 54 8.87 -13.85 -7.56
N PHE A 55 8.72 -12.54 -7.44
CA PHE A 55 9.23 -11.59 -8.43
C PHE A 55 9.77 -10.29 -7.82
N VAL A 56 9.69 -10.12 -6.50
CA VAL A 56 10.10 -8.90 -5.81
C VAL A 56 10.32 -9.15 -4.32
N ASN A 57 11.13 -8.31 -3.67
CA ASN A 57 11.12 -8.17 -2.21
C ASN A 57 9.80 -7.50 -1.79
N GLU A 58 8.96 -8.23 -1.09
CA GLU A 58 7.63 -7.79 -0.68
C GLU A 58 7.64 -6.60 0.30
N LEU A 59 8.78 -6.32 0.94
CA LEU A 59 8.94 -5.26 1.93
C LEU A 59 9.61 -4.00 1.36
N GLU A 60 9.88 -3.97 0.06
CA GLU A 60 10.30 -2.76 -0.64
C GLU A 60 9.22 -1.66 -0.58
N THR A 61 9.57 -0.45 -1.01
CA THR A 61 8.60 0.65 -1.06
C THR A 61 7.38 0.29 -1.90
N ARG A 62 6.24 0.87 -1.59
CA ARG A 62 5.00 0.61 -2.31
C ARG A 62 5.13 0.82 -3.82
N ALA A 63 5.90 1.83 -4.24
CA ALA A 63 6.16 2.10 -5.65
C ALA A 63 6.92 0.94 -6.30
N VAL A 64 8.03 0.50 -5.71
CA VAL A 64 8.85 -0.61 -6.23
C VAL A 64 8.04 -1.90 -6.36
N VAL A 65 7.28 -2.26 -5.31
CA VAL A 65 6.43 -3.47 -5.35
C VAL A 65 5.32 -3.34 -6.40
N SER A 66 4.69 -2.16 -6.50
CA SER A 66 3.64 -1.91 -7.50
C SER A 66 4.16 -1.99 -8.92
N ASP A 67 5.32 -1.39 -9.20
CA ASP A 67 5.93 -1.41 -10.54
C ASP A 67 6.33 -2.84 -10.94
N ALA A 68 6.92 -3.60 -10.02
CA ALA A 68 7.25 -5.00 -10.24
C ALA A 68 6.00 -5.85 -10.52
N GLN A 69 4.90 -5.57 -9.83
CA GLN A 69 3.62 -6.26 -10.00
C GLN A 69 2.93 -5.91 -11.32
N LEU A 70 2.96 -4.63 -11.73
CA LEU A 70 2.42 -4.17 -13.02
C LEU A 70 3.16 -4.82 -14.21
N ALA A 71 4.42 -5.22 -14.02
CA ALA A 71 5.20 -5.93 -15.04
C ALA A 71 4.85 -7.42 -15.17
N GLN A 72 4.07 -8.00 -14.23
CA GLN A 72 3.66 -9.40 -14.28
C GLN A 72 2.47 -9.62 -15.23
N THR A 73 2.26 -10.87 -15.63
CA THR A 73 1.12 -11.29 -16.45
C THR A 73 -0.20 -10.85 -15.80
N GLY A 74 -1.00 -10.08 -16.54
CA GLY A 74 -2.28 -9.54 -16.05
C GLY A 74 -2.16 -8.34 -15.11
N ALA A 75 -0.96 -7.78 -14.91
CA ALA A 75 -0.69 -6.66 -14.01
C ALA A 75 -1.22 -6.89 -12.58
N SER A 76 -1.26 -8.14 -12.15
CA SER A 76 -1.70 -8.61 -10.84
C SER A 76 -0.80 -9.74 -10.35
N SER A 77 -0.94 -10.09 -9.09
CA SER A 77 -0.24 -11.21 -8.44
C SER A 77 -1.12 -11.82 -7.37
N PHE A 78 -0.63 -12.83 -6.70
CA PHE A 78 -1.29 -13.41 -5.54
C PHE A 78 -0.44 -13.19 -4.28
N LEU A 79 -1.08 -12.71 -3.24
CA LEU A 79 -0.51 -12.70 -1.90
C LEU A 79 -0.78 -14.07 -1.29
N VAL A 80 0.27 -14.84 -1.02
CA VAL A 80 0.16 -16.21 -0.51
C VAL A 80 0.79 -16.33 0.88
N PHE A 81 0.18 -17.15 1.74
CA PHE A 81 0.61 -17.35 3.12
C PHE A 81 0.00 -18.64 3.69
N ASP A 82 0.49 -19.05 4.84
CA ASP A 82 0.04 -20.24 5.54
C ASP A 82 -0.83 -19.93 6.78
N HIS A 83 -1.22 -20.96 7.49
CA HIS A 83 -2.04 -20.86 8.71
C HIS A 83 -1.36 -20.04 9.80
N SER A 84 -0.05 -20.16 9.97
CA SER A 84 0.69 -19.40 10.98
C SER A 84 0.65 -17.89 10.77
N VAL A 85 0.66 -17.44 9.51
CA VAL A 85 0.47 -16.01 9.17
C VAL A 85 -0.96 -15.58 9.46
N ARG A 86 -1.95 -16.42 9.12
CA ARG A 86 -3.37 -16.12 9.40
C ARG A 86 -3.61 -15.89 10.89
N GLU A 87 -3.10 -16.77 11.77
CA GLU A 87 -3.26 -16.61 13.21
C GLU A 87 -2.53 -15.39 13.79
N SER A 88 -1.48 -14.93 13.12
CA SER A 88 -0.67 -13.80 13.60
C SER A 88 -1.33 -12.43 13.45
N LEU A 89 -2.41 -12.31 12.67
CA LEU A 89 -3.01 -11.03 12.33
C LEU A 89 -4.53 -11.10 12.22
N SER A 90 -5.24 -10.52 13.16
CA SER A 90 -6.71 -10.54 13.25
C SER A 90 -7.42 -9.99 11.99
N ALA A 91 -6.78 -9.10 11.22
CA ALA A 91 -7.34 -8.61 9.97
C ALA A 91 -7.56 -9.73 8.93
N ILE A 92 -6.75 -10.79 8.96
CA ILE A 92 -6.88 -11.91 8.02
C ILE A 92 -8.16 -12.70 8.29
N GLU A 93 -8.62 -12.79 9.54
CA GLU A 93 -9.90 -13.40 9.86
C GLU A 93 -11.09 -12.67 9.23
N GLU A 94 -11.00 -11.35 9.11
CA GLU A 94 -12.01 -10.57 8.39
C GLU A 94 -12.02 -10.95 6.90
N TYR A 95 -10.84 -11.08 6.26
CA TYR A 95 -10.72 -11.48 4.86
C TYR A 95 -11.25 -12.91 4.63
N TYR A 96 -10.94 -13.83 5.54
CA TYR A 96 -11.44 -15.20 5.49
C TYR A 96 -12.96 -15.23 5.59
N ASN A 97 -13.53 -14.57 6.59
CA ASN A 97 -14.97 -14.52 6.81
C ASN A 97 -15.76 -13.85 5.68
N LYS A 98 -15.12 -12.95 4.92
CA LYS A 98 -15.68 -12.32 3.72
C LYS A 98 -15.57 -13.20 2.47
N GLY A 99 -14.90 -14.35 2.55
CA GLY A 99 -14.71 -15.23 1.41
C GLY A 99 -13.69 -14.69 0.37
N PHE A 100 -12.73 -13.87 0.80
CA PHE A 100 -11.73 -13.27 -0.09
C PHE A 100 -10.56 -14.22 -0.37
N LEU A 101 -10.36 -15.22 0.48
CA LEU A 101 -9.22 -16.11 0.41
C LEU A 101 -9.57 -17.40 -0.34
N VAL A 102 -8.69 -17.80 -1.24
CA VAL A 102 -8.65 -19.18 -1.77
C VAL A 102 -7.85 -20.01 -0.77
N GLU A 103 -8.38 -21.15 -0.35
CA GLU A 103 -7.75 -22.03 0.63
C GLU A 103 -7.39 -23.37 -0.04
N GLY A 104 -6.18 -23.87 0.22
CA GLY A 104 -5.72 -25.21 -0.13
C GLY A 104 -5.19 -25.93 1.12
N ALA A 105 -5.53 -27.20 1.30
CA ALA A 105 -5.01 -27.98 2.42
C ALA A 105 -3.49 -28.19 2.30
N THR A 106 -2.98 -28.23 1.07
CA THR A 106 -1.55 -28.29 0.74
C THR A 106 -1.19 -27.19 -0.27
N MET A 107 0.11 -26.96 -0.51
CA MET A 107 0.60 -26.01 -1.52
C MET A 107 0.18 -26.44 -2.93
N GLU A 108 0.21 -27.75 -3.19
CA GLU A 108 -0.22 -28.34 -4.47
C GLU A 108 -1.71 -28.06 -4.73
N GLU A 109 -2.56 -28.31 -3.74
CA GLU A 109 -4.00 -28.03 -3.85
C GLU A 109 -4.26 -26.53 -4.05
N LEU A 110 -3.50 -25.68 -3.37
CA LEU A 110 -3.60 -24.22 -3.57
C LEU A 110 -3.22 -23.84 -5.01
N ALA A 111 -2.10 -24.38 -5.54
CA ALA A 111 -1.67 -24.15 -6.91
C ALA A 111 -2.73 -24.59 -7.93
N GLU A 112 -3.30 -25.79 -7.77
CA GLU A 112 -4.37 -26.30 -8.63
C GLU A 112 -5.59 -25.37 -8.64
N LYS A 113 -6.03 -24.90 -7.47
CA LYS A 113 -7.17 -23.97 -7.33
C LYS A 113 -6.92 -22.59 -7.96
N LEU A 114 -5.67 -22.17 -8.00
CA LEU A 114 -5.25 -20.91 -8.63
C LEU A 114 -4.88 -21.06 -10.11
N GLU A 115 -4.96 -22.27 -10.65
CA GLU A 115 -4.56 -22.59 -12.03
C GLU A 115 -3.08 -22.24 -12.31
N MET A 116 -2.21 -22.40 -11.29
CA MET A 116 -0.77 -22.18 -11.36
C MET A 116 -0.02 -23.46 -11.65
N ASP A 117 1.23 -23.31 -12.11
CA ASP A 117 2.15 -24.44 -12.19
C ASP A 117 2.53 -24.94 -10.80
N VAL A 118 2.12 -26.17 -10.47
CA VAL A 118 2.28 -26.75 -9.13
C VAL A 118 3.75 -26.84 -8.74
N GLU A 119 4.62 -27.28 -9.66
CA GLU A 119 6.06 -27.44 -9.39
C GLU A 119 6.71 -26.08 -9.06
N THR A 120 6.34 -25.05 -9.82
CA THR A 120 6.85 -23.68 -9.61
C THR A 120 6.41 -23.11 -8.25
N LEU A 121 5.12 -23.26 -7.88
CA LEU A 121 4.64 -22.72 -6.60
C LEU A 121 5.28 -23.44 -5.41
N VAL A 122 5.33 -24.78 -5.45
CA VAL A 122 5.98 -25.58 -4.38
C VAL A 122 7.44 -25.20 -4.24
N LYS A 123 8.18 -25.09 -5.32
CA LYS A 123 9.58 -24.67 -5.31
C LYS A 123 9.75 -23.23 -4.76
N THR A 124 8.82 -22.35 -5.06
CA THR A 124 8.83 -20.97 -4.50
C THR A 124 8.73 -20.98 -2.98
N PHE A 125 7.83 -21.79 -2.41
CA PHE A 125 7.73 -21.94 -0.96
C PHE A 125 8.99 -22.58 -0.35
N GLU A 126 9.53 -23.63 -0.98
CA GLU A 126 10.77 -24.26 -0.54
C GLU A 126 11.94 -23.28 -0.51
N THR A 127 12.12 -22.49 -1.57
CA THR A 127 13.18 -21.48 -1.67
C THR A 127 13.02 -20.38 -0.61
N TYR A 128 11.79 -19.87 -0.44
CA TYR A 128 11.52 -18.89 0.62
C TYR A 128 11.77 -19.46 2.02
N ASN A 129 11.32 -20.67 2.30
CA ASN A 129 11.53 -21.34 3.58
C ASN A 129 13.02 -21.60 3.87
N ALA A 130 13.80 -21.97 2.86
CA ALA A 130 15.25 -22.08 2.97
C ALA A 130 15.92 -20.74 3.28
N SER A 131 15.42 -19.64 2.70
CA SER A 131 15.88 -18.27 3.01
C SER A 131 15.60 -17.90 4.47
N VAL A 132 14.43 -18.28 4.99
CA VAL A 132 14.08 -18.07 6.41
C VAL A 132 15.03 -18.85 7.33
N GLU A 133 15.30 -20.14 7.02
CA GLU A 133 16.23 -20.97 7.79
C GLU A 133 17.67 -20.43 7.75
N ALA A 134 18.12 -19.95 6.57
CA ALA A 134 19.42 -19.34 6.40
C ALA A 134 19.54 -17.93 7.02
N GLY A 135 18.42 -17.27 7.28
CA GLY A 135 18.36 -15.88 7.73
C GLY A 135 18.75 -14.85 6.64
N VAL A 136 18.74 -15.25 5.38
CA VAL A 136 19.09 -14.41 4.24
C VAL A 136 18.29 -14.79 3.00
N ASP A 137 17.66 -13.82 2.35
CA ASP A 137 16.99 -13.97 1.05
C ASP A 137 17.95 -13.51 -0.06
N GLU A 138 18.68 -14.46 -0.65
CA GLU A 138 19.65 -14.18 -1.72
C GLU A 138 18.96 -13.81 -3.04
N GLU A 139 17.70 -14.17 -3.22
CA GLU A 139 16.98 -13.97 -4.48
C GLU A 139 16.47 -12.53 -4.63
N PHE A 140 15.85 -11.98 -3.58
CA PHE A 140 15.24 -10.64 -3.62
C PHE A 140 15.75 -9.70 -2.51
N GLY A 141 16.57 -10.19 -1.59
CA GLY A 141 17.18 -9.36 -0.53
C GLY A 141 16.19 -8.92 0.54
N ARG A 142 15.11 -9.67 0.79
CA ARG A 142 14.19 -9.39 1.87
C ARG A 142 14.88 -9.55 3.23
N ALA A 143 15.02 -8.44 3.95
CA ALA A 143 15.78 -8.42 5.20
C ALA A 143 15.01 -9.02 6.39
N ASP A 144 13.68 -8.88 6.40
CA ASP A 144 12.81 -9.41 7.47
C ASP A 144 12.13 -10.70 7.01
N LEU A 145 12.55 -11.80 7.59
CA LEU A 145 12.09 -13.16 7.31
C LEU A 145 11.47 -13.77 8.57
N PRO A 146 10.28 -13.31 8.99
CA PRO A 146 9.77 -13.58 10.34
C PRO A 146 9.38 -15.03 10.58
N ARG A 147 9.04 -15.80 9.52
CA ARG A 147 8.61 -17.19 9.62
C ARG A 147 8.66 -17.93 8.30
N ALA A 148 8.86 -19.23 8.35
CA ALA A 148 8.66 -20.15 7.24
C ALA A 148 7.16 -20.38 7.01
N LEU A 149 6.78 -20.67 5.78
CA LEU A 149 5.42 -20.99 5.36
C LEU A 149 5.30 -22.51 5.19
N VAL A 150 5.00 -23.22 6.27
CA VAL A 150 5.01 -24.71 6.32
C VAL A 150 3.76 -25.31 6.93
N GLU A 151 2.91 -24.50 7.55
CA GLU A 151 1.75 -24.95 8.32
C GLU A 151 0.46 -24.77 7.52
N GLY A 152 -0.06 -25.85 6.93
CA GLY A 152 -1.34 -25.84 6.24
C GLY A 152 -2.54 -25.60 7.18
N PRO A 153 -3.68 -25.16 6.69
CA PRO A 153 -3.95 -24.83 5.28
C PRO A 153 -3.21 -23.58 4.79
N PHE A 154 -3.03 -23.51 3.46
CA PHE A 154 -2.43 -22.37 2.76
C PHE A 154 -3.51 -21.51 2.13
N TYR A 155 -3.22 -20.22 2.01
CA TYR A 155 -4.19 -19.22 1.56
C TYR A 155 -3.59 -18.34 0.47
N ALA A 156 -4.44 -17.88 -0.44
CA ALA A 156 -4.10 -16.89 -1.44
C ALA A 156 -5.21 -15.86 -1.61
N VAL A 157 -4.83 -14.66 -2.00
CA VAL A 157 -5.76 -13.62 -2.48
C VAL A 157 -5.13 -12.89 -3.68
N GLU A 158 -5.91 -12.72 -4.75
CA GLU A 158 -5.46 -11.94 -5.90
C GLU A 158 -5.40 -10.46 -5.52
N VAL A 159 -4.28 -9.82 -5.86
CA VAL A 159 -4.00 -8.42 -5.56
C VAL A 159 -3.36 -7.71 -6.74
N ALA A 160 -3.65 -6.42 -6.88
CA ALA A 160 -3.09 -5.55 -7.90
C ALA A 160 -2.80 -4.16 -7.31
N PRO A 161 -1.91 -3.37 -7.92
CA PRO A 161 -1.70 -2.00 -7.51
C PRO A 161 -2.95 -1.14 -7.73
N ALA A 162 -3.27 -0.30 -6.75
CA ALA A 162 -4.31 0.72 -6.88
C ALA A 162 -3.85 2.06 -6.30
N VAL A 163 -4.45 3.15 -6.78
CA VAL A 163 -4.19 4.49 -6.23
C VAL A 163 -4.60 4.53 -4.76
N HIS A 164 -3.70 5.01 -3.92
CA HIS A 164 -3.87 5.01 -2.47
C HIS A 164 -3.87 6.41 -1.86
N HIS A 165 -2.98 7.31 -2.31
CA HIS A 165 -2.82 8.65 -1.76
C HIS A 165 -2.34 9.61 -2.84
N THR A 166 -2.97 10.79 -2.94
CA THR A 166 -2.52 11.87 -3.81
C THR A 166 -1.44 12.66 -3.09
N MET A 167 -0.18 12.39 -3.36
CA MET A 167 0.95 13.02 -2.65
C MET A 167 1.02 14.53 -2.87
N GLY A 168 0.68 14.95 -4.09
CA GLY A 168 0.57 16.34 -4.46
C GLY A 168 -0.74 17.00 -4.02
N GLY A 169 -0.71 18.32 -3.97
CA GLY A 169 -1.87 19.11 -3.57
C GLY A 169 -1.54 20.60 -3.45
N VAL A 170 -2.42 21.35 -2.83
CA VAL A 170 -2.21 22.78 -2.59
C VAL A 170 -1.05 23.04 -1.64
N ILE A 171 -0.27 24.07 -1.91
CA ILE A 171 0.84 24.49 -1.04
C ILE A 171 0.26 25.19 0.18
N ILE A 172 0.75 24.83 1.36
CA ILE A 172 0.39 25.46 2.62
C ILE A 172 1.62 25.99 3.38
N THR A 173 1.41 26.99 4.22
CA THR A 173 2.40 27.42 5.21
C THR A 173 2.42 26.47 6.41
N ALA A 174 3.40 26.64 7.31
CA ALA A 174 3.43 25.92 8.60
C ALA A 174 2.22 26.21 9.51
N LYS A 175 1.38 27.20 9.15
CA LYS A 175 0.13 27.52 9.82
C LYS A 175 -1.11 26.94 9.13
N GLY A 176 -0.94 26.17 8.05
CA GLY A 176 -2.03 25.62 7.26
C GLY A 176 -2.72 26.64 6.35
N GLU A 177 -2.14 27.82 6.16
CA GLU A 177 -2.65 28.84 5.25
C GLU A 177 -2.30 28.46 3.79
N VAL A 178 -3.26 28.49 2.89
CA VAL A 178 -3.04 28.19 1.47
C VAL A 178 -2.32 29.35 0.79
N VAL A 179 -1.38 29.05 -0.10
CA VAL A 179 -0.66 30.05 -0.88
C VAL A 179 -1.03 29.97 -2.38
N ASN A 180 -0.97 31.10 -3.06
CA ASN A 180 -1.19 31.19 -4.50
C ASN A 180 0.09 30.84 -5.28
N GLU A 181 0.01 30.82 -6.62
CA GLU A 181 1.14 30.55 -7.53
C GLU A 181 2.32 31.53 -7.35
N ALA A 182 2.06 32.75 -6.86
CA ALA A 182 3.09 33.74 -6.55
C ALA A 182 3.73 33.54 -5.18
N GLY A 183 3.33 32.48 -4.43
CA GLY A 183 3.82 32.21 -3.08
C GLY A 183 3.23 33.11 -1.98
N GLN A 184 2.14 33.81 -2.26
CA GLN A 184 1.48 34.69 -1.31
C GLN A 184 0.33 33.96 -0.62
N VAL A 185 0.18 34.18 0.70
CA VAL A 185 -0.94 33.63 1.48
C VAL A 185 -2.26 34.17 0.94
N ILE A 186 -3.25 33.30 0.76
CA ILE A 186 -4.62 33.66 0.44
C ILE A 186 -5.38 33.86 1.76
N PRO A 187 -5.75 35.11 2.11
CA PRO A 187 -6.38 35.39 3.38
C PRO A 187 -7.69 34.62 3.59
N GLY A 188 -7.82 33.94 4.74
CA GLY A 188 -9.05 33.21 5.09
C GLY A 188 -9.17 31.82 4.45
N LEU A 189 -8.19 31.36 3.66
CA LEU A 189 -8.18 30.02 3.09
C LEU A 189 -7.15 29.12 3.80
N PHE A 190 -7.61 28.02 4.37
CA PHE A 190 -6.79 27.05 5.10
C PHE A 190 -7.01 25.64 4.54
N ALA A 191 -5.97 24.83 4.58
CA ALA A 191 -6.06 23.42 4.15
C ALA A 191 -5.18 22.52 5.02
N ALA A 192 -5.55 21.23 5.09
CA ALA A 192 -4.79 20.21 5.78
C ALA A 192 -5.14 18.80 5.24
N GLY A 193 -4.22 17.86 5.40
CA GLY A 193 -4.42 16.45 5.00
C GLY A 193 -4.15 16.22 3.51
N GLU A 194 -4.72 15.17 2.95
CA GLU A 194 -4.40 14.67 1.60
C GLU A 194 -4.59 15.72 0.48
N VAL A 195 -5.38 16.75 0.69
CA VAL A 195 -5.57 17.86 -0.26
C VAL A 195 -4.33 18.75 -0.39
N THR A 196 -3.39 18.66 0.58
CA THR A 196 -2.16 19.46 0.61
C THR A 196 -0.97 18.69 0.07
N GLY A 197 -0.08 19.36 -0.65
CA GLY A 197 1.16 18.79 -1.16
C GLY A 197 2.40 19.26 -0.36
N GLY A 198 3.56 18.63 -0.67
CA GLY A 198 4.85 19.03 -0.10
C GLY A 198 5.17 18.47 1.30
N ILE A 199 4.27 17.70 1.92
CA ILE A 199 4.48 17.12 3.26
C ILE A 199 5.18 15.77 3.17
N HIS A 200 4.78 14.95 2.22
CA HIS A 200 5.21 13.55 2.11
C HIS A 200 6.22 13.29 0.99
N GLY A 201 6.43 14.24 0.08
CA GLY A 201 7.28 14.04 -1.10
C GLY A 201 6.73 12.92 -2.00
N ASN A 202 7.60 12.11 -2.56
CA ASN A 202 7.24 11.03 -3.49
C ASN A 202 6.92 9.68 -2.80
N ASN A 203 7.14 9.55 -1.50
CA ASN A 203 6.86 8.30 -0.78
C ASN A 203 6.45 8.55 0.67
N ARG A 204 5.19 8.33 0.97
CA ARG A 204 4.64 8.45 2.34
C ARG A 204 4.77 7.12 3.09
N LEU A 205 5.41 7.15 4.24
CA LEU A 205 5.46 5.99 5.13
C LEU A 205 4.08 5.63 5.69
N GLY A 206 3.86 4.34 5.94
CA GLY A 206 2.63 3.83 6.55
C GLY A 206 2.31 4.55 7.86
N GLY A 207 1.04 4.89 8.07
CA GLY A 207 0.58 5.63 9.26
C GLY A 207 0.74 7.15 9.21
N ASN A 208 1.70 7.70 8.45
CA ASN A 208 1.98 9.14 8.46
C ASN A 208 0.83 10.02 7.96
N ALA A 209 -0.12 9.50 7.18
CA ALA A 209 -1.33 10.24 6.84
C ALA A 209 -2.14 10.60 8.10
N MET A 210 -2.20 9.71 9.09
CA MET A 210 -2.91 9.97 10.35
C MET A 210 -2.21 11.05 11.19
N ALA A 211 -0.88 11.07 11.20
CA ALA A 211 -0.10 12.13 11.85
C ALA A 211 -0.33 13.48 11.17
N ASP A 212 -0.27 13.52 9.85
CA ASP A 212 -0.49 14.71 9.02
C ASP A 212 -1.88 15.32 9.29
N ILE A 213 -2.97 14.56 9.03
CA ILE A 213 -4.34 15.07 9.23
C ILE A 213 -4.60 15.51 10.66
N THR A 214 -3.97 14.86 11.65
CA THR A 214 -4.16 15.22 13.07
C THR A 214 -3.43 16.51 13.42
N ILE A 215 -2.18 16.66 12.99
CA ILE A 215 -1.34 17.81 13.31
C ILE A 215 -1.80 19.03 12.51
N PHE A 216 -1.80 18.94 11.20
CA PHE A 216 -2.14 20.09 10.33
C PHE A 216 -3.62 20.46 10.40
N GLY A 217 -4.53 19.51 10.62
CA GLY A 217 -5.94 19.82 10.86
C GLY A 217 -6.14 20.69 12.11
N ARG A 218 -5.42 20.40 13.20
CA ARG A 218 -5.45 21.22 14.41
C ARG A 218 -4.80 22.59 14.22
N ILE A 219 -3.68 22.65 13.49
CA ILE A 219 -2.98 23.90 13.17
C ILE A 219 -3.88 24.79 12.31
N ALA A 220 -4.42 24.28 11.22
CA ALA A 220 -5.29 25.02 10.31
C ALA A 220 -6.53 25.57 11.03
N ALA A 221 -7.18 24.73 11.85
CA ALA A 221 -8.34 25.17 12.64
C ALA A 221 -8.00 26.30 13.64
N LYS A 222 -6.83 26.21 14.31
CA LYS A 222 -6.37 27.27 15.21
C LYS A 222 -6.08 28.57 14.46
N SER A 223 -5.38 28.47 13.33
CA SER A 223 -5.05 29.64 12.50
C SER A 223 -6.31 30.30 11.92
N ALA A 224 -7.31 29.51 11.50
CA ALA A 224 -8.59 30.02 11.06
C ALA A 224 -9.35 30.78 12.18
N ALA A 225 -9.35 30.23 13.41
CA ALA A 225 -9.96 30.89 14.56
C ALA A 225 -9.24 32.19 14.95
N GLU A 226 -7.91 32.26 14.77
CA GLU A 226 -7.13 33.48 15.02
C GLU A 226 -7.40 34.53 13.91
N PHE A 227 -7.61 34.13 12.68
CA PHE A 227 -7.93 35.03 11.56
C PHE A 227 -9.28 35.74 11.73
N LEU A 228 -10.23 35.13 12.43
CA LEU A 228 -11.57 35.69 12.66
C LEU A 228 -11.66 36.70 13.83
N LYS A 229 -10.57 36.89 14.57
CA LYS A 229 -10.50 37.87 15.71
C LYS A 229 -10.06 39.22 15.22
#